data_3864d854f230a3d9741381a9e19018ca
#
_entry.id   3864d854f230a3d9741381a9e19018ca
#
_cell.length_a   1.000
_cell.length_b   1.000
_cell.length_c   1.000
_cell.angle_alpha   90.00
_cell.angle_beta   90.00
_cell.angle_gamma   90.00
#
_symmetry.space_group_name_H-M   'P 1'
#
loop_
_entity.id
_entity.type
_entity.pdbx_description
1 polymer ?
#
loop_
_entity_poly.entity_id
_entity_poly.type
_entity_poly.pdbx_seq_one_letter_code
_entity_poly.pdbx_strand_id
1 'polypeptide(L)'
;MARSKIALIGAGQIGGTLAHLAAIKELGDVILFDIAEGIPNGKALDIAESGPTQGFDATLKGTQSYEDITGADVCIVTAGVARKPGMSRDDLLGINLKVMKSVGEGIKAHAPNAFVICITNPLDAMVWALREFSGLSESKVCGMAGVLDSARFRHFLSIEFNVSMRDVTAFVLGGHGDTMVPLARYSTVAGLSLIHI
;
A
#
# COMPACT_ATOMS: atom_id res chain seq x y z
N MET A 1 22.57 -14.14 -1.13
CA MET A 1 22.26 -12.71 -0.99
C MET A 1 21.26 -12.58 0.15
N ALA A 2 21.33 -11.52 0.96
CA ALA A 2 20.30 -11.25 1.96
C ALA A 2 18.98 -10.91 1.24
N ARG A 3 17.83 -11.35 1.79
CA ARG A 3 16.52 -10.95 1.30
C ARG A 3 16.30 -9.45 1.53
N SER A 4 15.54 -8.80 0.66
CA SER A 4 15.11 -7.41 0.89
C SER A 4 14.25 -7.32 2.13
N LYS A 5 14.35 -6.20 2.86
CA LYS A 5 13.55 -5.95 4.06
C LYS A 5 12.41 -4.99 3.76
N ILE A 6 11.19 -5.46 3.97
CA ILE A 6 9.96 -4.71 3.72
C ILE A 6 9.32 -4.35 5.06
N ALA A 7 9.18 -3.06 5.34
CA ALA A 7 8.48 -2.57 6.51
C ALA A 7 7.05 -2.14 6.13
N LEU A 8 6.05 -2.80 6.71
CA LEU A 8 4.64 -2.44 6.59
C LEU A 8 4.23 -1.63 7.82
N ILE A 9 3.98 -0.34 7.61
CA ILE A 9 3.62 0.59 8.68
C ILE A 9 2.11 0.76 8.71
N GLY A 10 1.50 0.09 9.70
CA GLY A 10 0.07 -0.14 9.85
C GLY A 10 -0.27 -1.62 9.70
N ALA A 11 -0.68 -2.27 10.80
CA ALA A 11 -1.08 -3.68 10.83
C ALA A 11 -2.60 -3.88 10.73
N GLY A 12 -3.31 -2.94 10.12
CA GLY A 12 -4.74 -3.04 9.84
C GLY A 12 -5.06 -4.14 8.82
N GLN A 13 -6.23 -4.05 8.17
CA GLN A 13 -6.63 -5.04 7.15
C GLN A 13 -5.69 -5.01 5.94
N ILE A 14 -5.40 -3.82 5.42
CA ILE A 14 -4.54 -3.67 4.24
C ILE A 14 -3.12 -4.14 4.57
N GLY A 15 -2.54 -3.67 5.68
CA GLY A 15 -1.17 -4.03 6.07
C GLY A 15 -1.00 -5.53 6.30
N GLY A 16 -1.94 -6.18 7.01
CA GLY A 16 -1.91 -7.63 7.20
C GLY A 16 -2.02 -8.41 5.89
N THR A 17 -2.92 -8.00 4.99
CA THR A 17 -3.06 -8.62 3.67
C THR A 17 -1.79 -8.45 2.82
N LEU A 18 -1.19 -7.26 2.85
CA LEU A 18 0.08 -7.01 2.14
C LEU A 18 1.23 -7.85 2.71
N ALA A 19 1.31 -8.00 4.05
CA ALA A 19 2.29 -8.86 4.70
C ALA A 19 2.19 -10.30 4.20
N HIS A 20 0.97 -10.84 4.18
CA HIS A 20 0.71 -12.19 3.70
C HIS A 20 1.08 -12.36 2.22
N LEU A 21 0.65 -11.45 1.36
CA LEU A 21 0.99 -11.50 -0.07
C LEU A 21 2.49 -11.34 -0.33
N ALA A 22 3.18 -10.47 0.42
CA ALA A 22 4.63 -10.30 0.30
C ALA A 22 5.38 -11.57 0.71
N ALA A 23 4.92 -12.24 1.78
CA ALA A 23 5.48 -13.51 2.23
C ALA A 23 5.28 -14.63 1.20
N ILE A 24 4.06 -14.88 0.73
CA ILE A 24 3.76 -15.92 -0.28
C ILE A 24 4.55 -15.71 -1.58
N LYS A 25 4.72 -14.44 -1.98
CA LYS A 25 5.49 -14.10 -3.19
C LYS A 25 7.00 -14.02 -2.94
N GLU A 26 7.44 -14.26 -1.71
CA GLU A 26 8.85 -14.18 -1.28
C GLU A 26 9.54 -12.88 -1.72
N LEU A 27 8.83 -11.75 -1.65
CA LEU A 27 9.36 -10.44 -2.06
C LEU A 27 10.46 -9.94 -1.14
N GLY A 28 10.49 -10.40 0.10
CA GLY A 28 11.46 -10.04 1.13
C GLY A 28 11.00 -10.49 2.52
N ASP A 29 11.84 -10.22 3.52
CA ASP A 29 11.49 -10.38 4.93
C ASP A 29 10.61 -9.21 5.38
N VAL A 30 9.57 -9.49 6.15
CA VAL A 30 8.52 -8.52 6.46
C VAL A 30 8.57 -8.11 7.93
N ILE A 31 8.65 -6.80 8.17
CA ILE A 31 8.41 -6.19 9.48
C ILE A 31 7.02 -5.55 9.46
N LEU A 32 6.13 -6.03 10.30
CA LEU A 32 4.78 -5.49 10.44
C LEU A 32 4.71 -4.61 11.68
N PHE A 33 4.65 -3.30 11.48
CA PHE A 33 4.63 -2.30 12.55
C PHE A 33 3.21 -1.78 12.78
N ASP A 34 2.80 -1.64 14.04
CA ASP A 34 1.61 -0.89 14.44
C ASP A 34 1.77 -0.37 15.88
N ILE A 35 1.05 0.69 16.22
CA ILE A 35 0.99 1.22 17.59
C ILE A 35 0.05 0.41 18.49
N ALA A 36 -0.84 -0.40 17.91
CA ALA A 36 -1.79 -1.22 18.65
C ALA A 36 -1.09 -2.41 19.29
N GLU A 37 -1.23 -2.55 20.61
CA GLU A 37 -0.58 -3.62 21.37
C GLU A 37 -1.04 -5.01 20.88
N GLY A 38 -0.08 -5.90 20.67
CA GLY A 38 -0.30 -7.29 20.29
C GLY A 38 -0.71 -7.51 18.82
N ILE A 39 -1.33 -6.54 18.16
CA ILE A 39 -1.88 -6.70 16.81
C ILE A 39 -0.80 -7.05 15.78
N PRO A 40 0.32 -6.31 15.66
CA PRO A 40 1.34 -6.65 14.67
C PRO A 40 2.00 -7.99 14.97
N ASN A 41 2.23 -8.31 16.25
CA ASN A 41 2.85 -9.58 16.66
C ASN A 41 1.94 -10.78 16.35
N GLY A 42 0.65 -10.70 16.71
CA GLY A 42 -0.31 -11.76 16.44
C GLY A 42 -0.46 -12.02 14.95
N LYS A 43 -0.61 -10.97 14.12
CA LYS A 43 -0.71 -11.12 12.67
C LYS A 43 0.56 -11.66 12.03
N ALA A 44 1.73 -11.19 12.45
CA ALA A 44 2.99 -11.69 11.92
C ALA A 44 3.18 -13.18 12.22
N LEU A 45 2.83 -13.61 13.44
CA LEU A 45 2.88 -15.01 13.84
C LEU A 45 1.88 -15.87 13.03
N ASP A 46 0.63 -15.45 12.95
CA ASP A 46 -0.42 -16.16 12.21
C ASP A 46 -0.05 -16.35 10.72
N ILE A 47 0.53 -15.32 10.09
CA ILE A 47 1.02 -15.43 8.71
C ILE A 47 2.23 -16.38 8.64
N ALA A 48 3.18 -16.28 9.55
CA ALA A 48 4.38 -17.12 9.55
C ALA A 48 4.02 -18.61 9.71
N GLU A 49 3.02 -18.94 10.55
CA GLU A 49 2.52 -20.30 10.74
C GLU A 49 1.89 -20.90 9.48
N SER A 50 1.45 -20.07 8.54
CA SER A 50 0.97 -20.53 7.23
C SER A 50 2.11 -20.93 6.27
N GLY A 51 3.34 -20.52 6.56
CA GLY A 51 4.51 -20.77 5.69
C GLY A 51 4.71 -22.22 5.27
N PRO A 52 4.68 -23.20 6.21
CA PRO A 52 4.85 -24.61 5.85
C PRO A 52 3.80 -25.15 4.87
N THR A 53 2.58 -24.61 4.91
CA THR A 53 1.48 -25.03 4.01
C THR A 53 1.47 -24.27 2.70
N GLN A 54 1.92 -23.02 2.70
CA GLN A 54 1.95 -22.13 1.53
C GLN A 54 3.27 -22.20 0.75
N GLY A 55 4.30 -22.78 1.35
CA GLY A 55 5.59 -23.01 0.70
C GLY A 55 6.47 -21.75 0.60
N PHE A 56 6.48 -20.89 1.61
CA PHE A 56 7.39 -19.75 1.67
C PHE A 56 8.27 -19.77 2.93
N ASP A 57 9.47 -19.16 2.81
CA ASP A 57 10.48 -19.06 3.88
C ASP A 57 10.75 -17.61 4.32
N ALA A 58 9.96 -16.64 3.86
CA ALA A 58 10.10 -15.25 4.29
C ALA A 58 9.90 -15.14 5.80
N THR A 59 10.78 -14.41 6.48
CA THR A 59 10.60 -14.12 7.90
C THR A 59 9.61 -13.00 8.11
N LEU A 60 8.76 -13.15 9.15
CA LEU A 60 7.80 -12.12 9.54
C LEU A 60 8.02 -11.76 11.00
N LYS A 61 8.11 -10.46 11.30
CA LYS A 61 8.22 -9.94 12.65
C LYS A 61 7.18 -8.83 12.86
N GLY A 62 6.34 -8.99 13.89
CA GLY A 62 5.49 -7.91 14.38
C GLY A 62 6.22 -7.03 15.38
N THR A 63 5.96 -5.73 15.40
CA THR A 63 6.61 -4.79 16.31
C THR A 63 5.81 -3.52 16.55
N GLN A 64 6.08 -2.86 17.67
CA GLN A 64 5.62 -1.51 18.00
C GLN A 64 6.79 -0.52 18.02
N SER A 65 8.02 -0.97 17.76
CA SER A 65 9.21 -0.11 17.73
C SER A 65 9.67 0.21 16.31
N TYR A 66 9.88 1.48 16.02
CA TYR A 66 10.51 1.90 14.77
C TYR A 66 11.96 1.44 14.64
N GLU A 67 12.64 1.08 15.72
CA GLU A 67 13.99 0.51 15.65
C GLU A 67 14.05 -0.75 14.78
N ASP A 68 12.98 -1.53 14.78
CA ASP A 68 12.91 -2.78 14.03
C ASP A 68 12.83 -2.57 12.50
N ILE A 69 12.41 -1.39 12.02
CA ILE A 69 12.45 -1.07 10.60
C ILE A 69 13.82 -0.60 10.11
N THR A 70 14.82 -0.50 11.00
CA THR A 70 16.16 -0.07 10.63
C THR A 70 16.71 -0.91 9.48
N GLY A 71 17.19 -0.24 8.45
CA GLY A 71 17.71 -0.88 7.25
C GLY A 71 16.67 -1.46 6.30
N ALA A 72 15.38 -1.06 6.43
CA ALA A 72 14.38 -1.44 5.46
C ALA A 72 14.69 -0.86 4.07
N ASP A 73 14.54 -1.70 3.03
CA ASP A 73 14.67 -1.30 1.63
C ASP A 73 13.40 -0.58 1.14
N VAL A 74 12.25 -1.07 1.61
CA VAL A 74 10.93 -0.52 1.27
C VAL A 74 10.08 -0.34 2.52
N CYS A 75 9.45 0.83 2.65
CA CYS A 75 8.42 1.10 3.65
C CYS A 75 7.07 1.29 2.95
N ILE A 76 6.07 0.50 3.31
CA ILE A 76 4.71 0.65 2.81
C ILE A 76 3.83 1.17 3.93
N VAL A 77 3.27 2.37 3.75
CA VAL A 77 2.53 3.08 4.79
C VAL A 77 1.04 2.94 4.55
N THR A 78 0.39 2.17 5.42
CA THR A 78 -1.07 2.00 5.47
C THR A 78 -1.67 2.54 6.77
N ALA A 79 -0.81 3.06 7.65
CA ALA A 79 -1.20 3.65 8.92
C ALA A 79 -2.11 4.86 8.72
N GLY A 80 -3.21 4.92 9.44
CA GLY A 80 -4.18 6.00 9.36
C GLY A 80 -5.56 5.54 9.78
N VAL A 81 -6.46 6.50 9.93
CA VAL A 81 -7.86 6.25 10.29
C VAL A 81 -8.69 6.20 9.02
N ALA A 82 -9.54 5.19 8.89
CA ALA A 82 -10.54 5.15 7.83
C ALA A 82 -11.67 6.17 8.12
N ARG A 83 -12.24 6.75 7.05
CA ARG A 83 -13.37 7.67 7.18
C ARG A 83 -14.55 6.96 7.86
N LYS A 84 -15.08 7.58 8.91
CA LYS A 84 -16.27 7.11 9.62
C LYS A 84 -17.50 7.91 9.20
N PRO A 85 -18.72 7.35 9.33
CA PRO A 85 -19.95 8.13 9.13
C PRO A 85 -19.95 9.40 9.99
N GLY A 86 -20.33 10.54 9.40
CA GLY A 86 -20.33 11.85 10.05
C GLY A 86 -19.00 12.60 10.07
N MET A 87 -17.91 12.00 9.61
CA MET A 87 -16.60 12.63 9.52
C MET A 87 -16.48 13.42 8.21
N SER A 88 -16.07 14.69 8.29
CA SER A 88 -15.75 15.49 7.12
C SER A 88 -14.43 15.07 6.46
N ARG A 89 -14.15 15.56 5.25
CA ARG A 89 -12.83 15.37 4.61
C ARG A 89 -11.72 16.06 5.38
N ASP A 90 -12.00 17.24 5.94
CA ASP A 90 -11.01 18.02 6.69
C ASP A 90 -10.68 17.38 8.03
N ASP A 91 -11.66 16.80 8.72
CA ASP A 91 -11.43 16.04 9.94
C ASP A 91 -10.49 14.86 9.68
N LEU A 92 -10.74 14.10 8.61
CA LEU A 92 -9.90 12.98 8.21
C LEU A 92 -8.48 13.44 7.86
N LEU A 93 -8.37 14.53 7.11
CA LEU A 93 -7.08 15.15 6.75
C LEU A 93 -6.30 15.52 8.00
N GLY A 94 -6.91 16.23 8.95
CA GLY A 94 -6.25 16.68 10.18
C GLY A 94 -5.76 15.51 11.06
N ILE A 95 -6.53 14.43 11.15
CA ILE A 95 -6.13 13.24 11.91
C ILE A 95 -4.96 12.54 11.22
N ASN A 96 -5.09 12.26 9.92
CA ASN A 96 -4.08 11.51 9.20
C ASN A 96 -2.79 12.29 8.97
N LEU A 97 -2.82 13.63 8.95
CA LEU A 97 -1.60 14.44 8.98
C LEU A 97 -0.75 14.19 10.23
N LYS A 98 -1.39 14.07 11.39
CA LYS A 98 -0.66 13.75 12.66
C LYS A 98 -0.04 12.35 12.58
N VAL A 99 -0.75 11.39 11.98
CA VAL A 99 -0.22 10.04 11.75
C VAL A 99 0.98 10.10 10.80
N MET A 100 0.85 10.81 9.67
CA MET A 100 1.96 10.94 8.70
C MET A 100 3.18 11.64 9.30
N LYS A 101 2.99 12.60 10.22
CA LYS A 101 4.10 13.21 10.94
C LYS A 101 4.87 12.17 11.77
N SER A 102 4.18 11.42 12.60
CA SER A 102 4.80 10.37 13.43
C SER A 102 5.51 9.30 12.57
N VAL A 103 4.85 8.85 11.49
CA VAL A 103 5.41 7.86 10.56
C VAL A 103 6.63 8.41 9.83
N GLY A 104 6.54 9.65 9.32
CA GLY A 104 7.64 10.30 8.60
C GLY A 104 8.88 10.49 9.49
N GLU A 105 8.68 10.93 10.73
CA GLU A 105 9.76 11.06 11.72
C GLU A 105 10.40 9.69 12.04
N GLY A 106 9.59 8.62 12.18
CA GLY A 106 10.07 7.26 12.40
C GLY A 106 10.88 6.73 11.21
N ILE A 107 10.41 6.92 9.99
CA ILE A 107 11.15 6.53 8.77
C ILE A 107 12.46 7.31 8.65
N LYS A 108 12.42 8.62 8.89
CA LYS A 108 13.61 9.48 8.87
C LYS A 108 14.70 8.99 9.81
N ALA A 109 14.32 8.58 11.02
CA ALA A 109 15.26 8.14 12.05
C ALA A 109 15.83 6.74 11.78
N HIS A 110 15.02 5.81 11.28
CA HIS A 110 15.38 4.40 11.26
C HIS A 110 15.55 3.80 9.85
N ALA A 111 14.91 4.37 8.83
CA ALA A 111 14.98 3.88 7.46
C ALA A 111 15.17 5.02 6.42
N PRO A 112 16.18 5.90 6.58
CA PRO A 112 16.34 7.10 5.74
C PRO A 112 16.67 6.80 4.28
N ASN A 113 17.02 5.57 3.95
CA ASN A 113 17.35 5.14 2.60
C ASN A 113 16.22 4.37 1.92
N ALA A 114 15.15 4.06 2.63
CA ALA A 114 14.05 3.26 2.11
C ALA A 114 13.32 3.95 0.94
N PHE A 115 12.78 3.14 0.04
CA PHE A 115 11.73 3.59 -0.88
C PHE A 115 10.38 3.53 -0.16
N VAL A 116 9.59 4.60 -0.23
CA VAL A 116 8.35 4.71 0.55
C VAL A 116 7.14 4.73 -0.36
N ILE A 117 6.19 3.82 -0.10
CA ILE A 117 4.90 3.75 -0.80
C ILE A 117 3.80 4.11 0.20
N CYS A 118 3.12 5.22 -0.03
CA CYS A 118 1.98 5.65 0.79
C CYS A 118 0.67 5.12 0.22
N ILE A 119 -0.20 4.58 1.09
CA ILE A 119 -1.55 4.10 0.73
C ILE A 119 -2.62 4.85 1.53
N THR A 120 -2.21 5.57 2.57
CA THR A 120 -3.12 6.28 3.48
C THR A 120 -3.89 7.40 2.77
N ASN A 121 -5.19 7.48 3.04
CA ASN A 121 -6.08 8.50 2.46
C ASN A 121 -6.27 9.73 3.38
N PRO A 122 -6.52 10.92 2.80
CA PRO A 122 -6.59 11.26 1.36
C PRO A 122 -5.20 11.21 0.72
N LEU A 123 -5.03 10.36 -0.31
CA LEU A 123 -3.72 9.90 -0.77
C LEU A 123 -2.77 11.03 -1.16
N ASP A 124 -3.18 11.91 -2.07
CA ASP A 124 -2.28 12.92 -2.63
C ASP A 124 -1.71 13.84 -1.54
N ALA A 125 -2.57 14.23 -0.57
CA ALA A 125 -2.15 15.03 0.58
C ALA A 125 -1.24 14.26 1.53
N MET A 126 -1.51 12.97 1.76
CA MET A 126 -0.71 12.15 2.67
C MET A 126 0.66 11.81 2.08
N VAL A 127 0.77 11.59 0.78
CA VAL A 127 2.06 11.40 0.09
C VAL A 127 2.93 12.65 0.23
N TRP A 128 2.34 13.83 -0.03
CA TRP A 128 3.04 15.10 0.13
C TRP A 128 3.52 15.29 1.57
N ALA A 129 2.63 15.12 2.54
CA ALA A 129 2.95 15.28 3.96
C ALA A 129 4.03 14.30 4.43
N LEU A 130 3.93 13.03 4.01
CA LEU A 130 4.90 12.00 4.37
C LEU A 130 6.29 12.33 3.82
N ARG A 131 6.38 12.85 2.59
CA ARG A 131 7.64 13.33 2.01
C ARG A 131 8.24 14.46 2.85
N GLU A 132 7.44 15.47 3.18
CA GLU A 132 7.90 16.62 3.99
C GLU A 132 8.39 16.18 5.37
N PHE A 133 7.65 15.34 6.06
CA PHE A 133 8.00 14.90 7.42
C PHE A 133 9.18 13.92 7.45
N SER A 134 9.29 13.04 6.45
CA SER A 134 10.42 12.12 6.35
C SER A 134 11.71 12.79 5.86
N GLY A 135 11.60 13.90 5.13
CA GLY A 135 12.73 14.58 4.51
C GLY A 135 13.38 13.78 3.37
N LEU A 136 12.69 12.75 2.87
CA LEU A 136 13.15 11.95 1.74
C LEU A 136 13.00 12.73 0.43
N SER A 137 13.85 12.41 -0.54
CA SER A 137 13.76 12.99 -1.89
C SER A 137 12.47 12.59 -2.59
N GLU A 138 12.03 13.40 -3.55
CA GLU A 138 10.83 13.15 -4.34
C GLU A 138 10.85 11.78 -5.06
N SER A 139 12.03 11.35 -5.50
CA SER A 139 12.22 10.05 -6.16
C SER A 139 12.08 8.84 -5.21
N LYS A 140 12.02 9.06 -3.89
CA LYS A 140 11.94 8.02 -2.87
C LYS A 140 10.55 7.83 -2.27
N VAL A 141 9.59 8.72 -2.56
CA VAL A 141 8.25 8.67 -1.98
C VAL A 141 7.22 8.71 -3.10
N CYS A 142 6.35 7.71 -3.13
CA CYS A 142 5.22 7.68 -4.06
C CYS A 142 3.92 7.25 -3.36
N GLY A 143 2.79 7.51 -4.03
CA GLY A 143 1.47 7.01 -3.64
C GLY A 143 1.06 5.83 -4.51
N MET A 144 0.34 4.87 -3.94
CA MET A 144 -0.30 3.79 -4.68
C MET A 144 -1.80 4.07 -4.80
N ALA A 145 -2.24 4.37 -6.01
CA ALA A 145 -3.63 4.61 -6.35
C ALA A 145 -4.00 4.10 -7.74
N GLY A 146 -3.35 4.59 -8.79
CA GLY A 146 -3.69 4.28 -10.17
C GLY A 146 -3.64 2.79 -10.51
N VAL A 147 -2.78 2.02 -9.86
CA VAL A 147 -2.75 0.55 -9.98
C VAL A 147 -4.07 -0.06 -9.52
N LEU A 148 -4.60 0.38 -8.36
CA LEU A 148 -5.87 -0.09 -7.82
C LEU A 148 -7.04 0.38 -8.69
N ASP A 149 -7.05 1.65 -9.08
CA ASP A 149 -8.14 2.23 -9.86
C ASP A 149 -8.23 1.60 -11.25
N SER A 150 -7.07 1.37 -11.89
CA SER A 150 -6.99 0.64 -13.15
C SER A 150 -7.42 -0.83 -13.01
N ALA A 151 -7.04 -1.50 -11.91
CA ALA A 151 -7.47 -2.87 -11.64
C ALA A 151 -8.99 -2.96 -11.45
N ARG A 152 -9.61 -2.01 -10.75
CA ARG A 152 -11.07 -1.92 -10.60
C ARG A 152 -11.74 -1.71 -11.94
N PHE A 153 -11.23 -0.77 -12.74
CA PHE A 153 -11.77 -0.50 -14.08
C PHE A 153 -11.69 -1.75 -14.97
N ARG A 154 -10.56 -2.44 -15.00
CA ARG A 154 -10.41 -3.72 -15.71
C ARG A 154 -11.40 -4.79 -15.22
N HIS A 155 -11.60 -4.89 -13.90
CA HIS A 155 -12.53 -5.83 -13.31
C HIS A 155 -13.97 -5.56 -13.79
N PHE A 156 -14.43 -4.32 -13.71
CA PHE A 156 -15.78 -3.98 -14.16
C PHE A 156 -15.97 -4.15 -15.67
N LEU A 157 -14.97 -3.81 -16.48
CA LEU A 157 -15.02 -4.11 -17.92
C LEU A 157 -15.12 -5.61 -18.21
N SER A 158 -14.40 -6.44 -17.43
CA SER A 158 -14.48 -7.89 -17.62
C SER A 158 -15.86 -8.46 -17.31
N ILE A 159 -16.57 -7.89 -16.35
CA ILE A 159 -17.94 -8.27 -16.02
C ILE A 159 -18.89 -7.79 -17.14
N GLU A 160 -18.78 -6.55 -17.56
CA GLU A 160 -19.65 -5.95 -18.59
C GLU A 160 -19.57 -6.70 -19.91
N PHE A 161 -18.36 -7.08 -20.32
CA PHE A 161 -18.14 -7.81 -21.58
C PHE A 161 -18.15 -9.36 -21.42
N ASN A 162 -18.34 -9.86 -20.18
CA ASN A 162 -18.30 -11.30 -19.88
C ASN A 162 -17.03 -12.00 -20.42
N VAL A 163 -15.87 -11.39 -20.14
CA VAL A 163 -14.55 -11.89 -20.58
C VAL A 163 -13.60 -12.04 -19.41
N SER A 164 -12.48 -12.77 -19.62
CA SER A 164 -11.43 -12.85 -18.61
C SER A 164 -10.79 -11.48 -18.34
N MET A 165 -10.55 -11.13 -17.08
CA MET A 165 -9.78 -9.95 -16.72
C MET A 165 -8.37 -9.94 -17.32
N ARG A 166 -7.81 -11.10 -17.66
CA ARG A 166 -6.48 -11.23 -18.27
C ARG A 166 -6.45 -10.65 -19.67
N ASP A 167 -7.59 -10.62 -20.34
CA ASP A 167 -7.74 -10.12 -21.71
C ASP A 167 -8.04 -8.62 -21.74
N VAL A 168 -8.32 -8.01 -20.58
CA VAL A 168 -8.65 -6.58 -20.48
C VAL A 168 -7.40 -5.76 -20.19
N THR A 169 -7.09 -4.80 -21.05
CA THR A 169 -6.10 -3.75 -20.81
C THR A 169 -6.82 -2.42 -20.67
N ALA A 170 -6.67 -1.77 -19.52
CA ALA A 170 -7.31 -0.49 -19.24
C ALA A 170 -6.53 0.32 -18.20
N PHE A 171 -6.65 1.64 -18.25
CA PHE A 171 -5.94 2.57 -17.41
C PHE A 171 -6.87 3.62 -16.82
N VAL A 172 -6.54 4.05 -15.61
CA VAL A 172 -7.10 5.23 -14.96
C VAL A 172 -5.96 6.16 -14.62
N LEU A 173 -6.06 7.42 -15.00
CA LEU A 173 -5.10 8.48 -14.72
C LEU A 173 -5.75 9.58 -13.84
N GLY A 174 -4.96 10.59 -13.48
CA GLY A 174 -5.41 11.73 -12.67
C GLY A 174 -5.19 11.50 -11.17
N GLY A 175 -5.73 12.40 -10.34
CA GLY A 175 -5.68 12.29 -8.88
C GLY A 175 -6.57 11.16 -8.35
N HIS A 176 -6.27 10.67 -7.14
CA HIS A 176 -7.07 9.61 -6.52
C HIS A 176 -8.35 10.19 -5.89
N GLY A 177 -9.41 10.33 -6.67
CA GLY A 177 -10.70 10.89 -6.23
C GLY A 177 -11.55 11.40 -7.42
N ASP A 178 -12.21 12.53 -7.22
CA ASP A 178 -13.16 13.08 -8.21
C ASP A 178 -12.48 13.54 -9.52
N THR A 179 -11.15 13.60 -9.53
CA THR A 179 -10.34 13.98 -10.70
C THR A 179 -9.75 12.78 -11.45
N MET A 180 -10.19 11.55 -11.12
CA MET A 180 -9.85 10.35 -11.90
C MET A 180 -10.40 10.41 -13.30
N VAL A 181 -9.61 9.94 -14.27
CA VAL A 181 -9.98 9.85 -15.68
C VAL A 181 -9.79 8.42 -16.18
N PRO A 182 -10.88 7.62 -16.32
CA PRO A 182 -10.81 6.35 -17.00
C PRO A 182 -10.54 6.54 -18.49
N LEU A 183 -9.51 5.89 -19.02
CA LEU A 183 -9.12 6.04 -20.41
C LEU A 183 -9.78 4.98 -21.30
N ALA A 184 -11.10 5.08 -21.48
CA ALA A 184 -11.87 4.14 -22.30
C ALA A 184 -11.32 4.02 -23.73
N ARG A 185 -10.91 5.14 -24.34
CA ARG A 185 -10.34 5.18 -25.69
C ARG A 185 -9.08 4.30 -25.86
N TYR A 186 -8.28 4.18 -24.80
CA TYR A 186 -7.06 3.38 -24.82
C TYR A 186 -7.25 2.00 -24.18
N SER A 187 -8.49 1.65 -23.85
CA SER A 187 -8.80 0.34 -23.27
C SER A 187 -9.13 -0.67 -24.36
N THR A 188 -8.71 -1.92 -24.14
CA THR A 188 -8.90 -3.00 -25.11
C THR A 188 -9.33 -4.29 -24.42
N VAL A 189 -10.03 -5.15 -25.17
CA VAL A 189 -10.30 -6.54 -24.82
C VAL A 189 -9.65 -7.43 -25.89
N ALA A 190 -8.71 -8.30 -25.48
CA ALA A 190 -7.92 -9.14 -26.38
C ALA A 190 -7.29 -8.35 -27.56
N GLY A 191 -6.86 -7.11 -27.30
CA GLY A 191 -6.29 -6.22 -28.31
C GLY A 191 -7.31 -5.43 -29.14
N LEU A 192 -8.60 -5.73 -29.03
CA LEU A 192 -9.66 -5.00 -29.72
C LEU A 192 -10.07 -3.79 -28.89
N SER A 193 -10.05 -2.60 -29.49
CA SER A 193 -10.38 -1.36 -28.77
C SER A 193 -11.85 -1.31 -28.38
N LEU A 194 -12.14 -0.79 -27.18
CA LEU A 194 -13.52 -0.61 -26.66
C LEU A 194 -14.39 0.30 -27.54
N ILE A 195 -13.79 1.14 -28.37
CA ILE A 195 -14.55 1.97 -29.32
C ILE A 195 -15.11 1.17 -30.52
N HIS A 196 -14.73 -0.11 -30.63
CA HIS A 196 -15.16 -1.01 -31.71
C HIS A 196 -15.95 -2.23 -31.21
N ILE A 197 -16.18 -2.33 -29.89
CA ILE A 197 -16.93 -3.43 -29.27
C ILE A 197 -18.37 -3.03 -28.98
#